data_aa40e7a393837cc8531701787a4b14a7
#
_entry.id   aa40e7a393837cc8531701787a4b14a7
#
_cell.length_a   1.000
_cell.length_b   1.000
_cell.length_c   1.000
_cell.angle_alpha   90.00
_cell.angle_beta   90.00
_cell.angle_gamma   90.00
#
_symmetry.space_group_name_H-M   'P 1'
#
loop_
_entity.id
_entity.type
_entity.pdbx_description
1 polymer ?
#
loop_
_entity_poly.entity_id
_entity_poly.type
_entity_poly.pdbx_seq_one_letter_code
_entity_poly.pdbx_strand_id
1 'polypeptide(L)'
;MKKSLFRWRDILELSFLYGICFMVNFAFHYTGRWNLTEYSMVEEFLENLFIYRKCFLFVITLVTITFHYQMLGRKKDEIHCKILVGDTRKNIILRNIVHNFIILSTITVVFIALDISFGFEVISDVYCFCIFAIYIFVGTIQVKRL
;
A
#
# COMPACT_ATOMS: atom_id res chain seq x y z
N MET A 1 -6.76 12.43 -26.97
CA MET A 1 -6.52 11.24 -26.12
C MET A 1 -6.12 11.71 -24.74
N LYS A 2 -6.96 11.51 -23.71
CA LYS A 2 -6.64 11.83 -22.30
C LYS A 2 -5.64 10.78 -21.78
N LYS A 3 -4.34 11.05 -21.90
CA LYS A 3 -3.30 10.16 -21.34
C LYS A 3 -3.48 10.06 -19.83
N SER A 4 -3.48 8.82 -19.31
CA SER A 4 -3.48 8.55 -17.88
C SER A 4 -2.34 9.31 -17.18
N LEU A 5 -2.57 9.78 -15.94
CA LEU A 5 -1.54 10.42 -15.11
C LEU A 5 -0.47 9.40 -14.71
N PHE A 6 -0.86 8.14 -14.60
CA PHE A 6 0.04 7.05 -14.23
C PHE A 6 0.55 6.34 -15.46
N ARG A 7 1.88 6.32 -15.61
CA ARG A 7 2.57 5.45 -16.55
C ARG A 7 2.53 4.02 -16.01
N TRP A 8 2.69 3.03 -16.87
CA TRP A 8 2.75 1.63 -16.46
C TRP A 8 3.77 1.36 -15.33
N ARG A 9 4.90 2.03 -15.35
CA ARG A 9 5.92 1.96 -14.29
C ARG A 9 5.39 2.38 -12.92
N ASP A 10 4.60 3.44 -12.87
CA ASP A 10 4.06 3.96 -11.61
C ASP A 10 3.02 3.01 -11.01
N ILE A 11 2.25 2.34 -11.87
CA ILE A 11 1.28 1.32 -11.46
C ILE A 11 2.02 0.12 -10.85
N LEU A 12 3.11 -0.33 -11.51
CA LEU A 12 3.93 -1.42 -11.00
C LEU A 12 4.61 -1.05 -9.67
N GLU A 13 5.16 0.17 -9.55
CA GLU A 13 5.82 0.67 -8.35
C GLU A 13 4.84 0.72 -7.17
N LEU A 14 3.63 1.20 -7.39
CA LEU A 14 2.55 1.23 -6.38
C LEU A 14 2.06 -0.16 -6.02
N SER A 15 1.82 -1.02 -7.02
CA SER A 15 1.39 -2.40 -6.78
C SER A 15 2.42 -3.18 -5.99
N PHE A 16 3.70 -3.00 -6.29
CA PHE A 16 4.80 -3.63 -5.57
C PHE A 16 4.85 -3.15 -4.12
N LEU A 17 4.68 -1.85 -3.90
CA LEU A 17 4.72 -1.24 -2.57
C LEU A 17 3.59 -1.76 -1.66
N TYR A 18 2.35 -1.73 -2.15
CA TYR A 18 1.22 -2.28 -1.40
C TYR A 18 1.34 -3.80 -1.25
N GLY A 19 1.80 -4.49 -2.32
CA GLY A 19 2.03 -5.93 -2.30
C GLY A 19 3.01 -6.35 -1.21
N ILE A 20 4.13 -5.65 -1.04
CA ILE A 20 5.10 -5.93 0.05
C ILE A 20 4.41 -5.80 1.42
N CYS A 21 3.62 -4.75 1.65
CA CYS A 21 2.97 -4.55 2.93
C CYS A 21 2.02 -5.70 3.29
N PHE A 22 1.17 -6.09 2.34
CA PHE A 22 0.25 -7.21 2.52
C PHE A 22 0.99 -8.56 2.60
N MET A 23 2.04 -8.76 1.79
CA MET A 23 2.86 -9.97 1.82
C MET A 23 3.55 -10.16 3.17
N VAL A 24 4.06 -9.09 3.79
CA VAL A 24 4.64 -9.14 5.13
C VAL A 24 3.56 -9.48 6.16
N ASN A 25 2.36 -8.90 6.06
CA ASN A 25 1.24 -9.27 6.93
C ASN A 25 0.89 -10.75 6.82
N PHE A 26 0.77 -11.26 5.58
CA PHE A 26 0.53 -12.67 5.31
C PHE A 26 1.64 -13.58 5.87
N ALA A 27 2.91 -13.21 5.67
CA ALA A 27 4.04 -13.95 6.20
C ALA A 27 3.99 -14.08 7.73
N PHE A 28 3.58 -13.03 8.44
CA PHE A 28 3.38 -13.09 9.88
C PHE A 28 2.26 -14.06 10.29
N HIS A 29 1.17 -14.13 9.53
CA HIS A 29 0.11 -15.10 9.78
C HIS A 29 0.57 -16.53 9.53
N TYR A 30 1.33 -16.72 8.46
CA TYR A 30 1.84 -18.02 8.05
C TYR A 30 2.87 -18.59 9.03
N THR A 31 3.86 -17.80 9.44
CA THR A 31 4.90 -18.22 10.41
C THR A 31 4.33 -18.51 11.79
N GLY A 32 3.26 -17.81 12.23
CA GLY A 32 2.60 -18.08 13.50
C GLY A 32 1.92 -19.43 13.60
N ARG A 33 1.71 -20.12 12.49
CA ARG A 33 1.12 -21.47 12.45
C ARG A 33 2.15 -22.59 12.43
N TRP A 34 3.40 -22.29 12.09
CA TRP A 34 4.48 -23.28 12.07
C TRP A 34 5.08 -23.41 13.46
N ASN A 35 4.81 -24.55 14.11
CA ASN A 35 5.57 -24.98 15.28
C ASN A 35 6.98 -25.35 14.79
N LEU A 36 7.87 -24.37 14.77
CA LEU A 36 9.29 -24.53 14.42
C LEU A 36 10.03 -25.15 15.64
N THR A 37 9.70 -26.39 15.98
CA THR A 37 10.24 -27.08 17.14
C THR A 37 11.73 -27.50 16.99
N GLU A 38 12.38 -27.23 15.87
CA GLU A 38 13.73 -27.76 15.59
C GLU A 38 14.88 -26.74 15.68
N TYR A 39 14.62 -25.44 15.78
CA TYR A 39 15.68 -24.42 15.80
C TYR A 39 15.47 -23.37 16.87
N SER A 40 16.05 -23.56 18.04
CA SER A 40 15.86 -22.68 19.22
C SER A 40 16.18 -21.19 18.99
N MET A 41 17.21 -20.85 18.21
CA MET A 41 17.57 -19.47 17.89
C MET A 41 16.54 -18.80 16.95
N VAL A 42 16.02 -19.55 15.98
CA VAL A 42 15.03 -19.04 15.03
C VAL A 42 13.68 -18.84 15.72
N GLU A 43 13.35 -19.72 16.66
CA GLU A 43 12.15 -19.66 17.49
C GLU A 43 12.13 -18.39 18.36
N GLU A 44 13.21 -18.09 19.08
CA GLU A 44 13.35 -16.88 19.89
C GLU A 44 13.29 -15.60 19.05
N PHE A 45 13.90 -15.60 17.88
CA PHE A 45 13.82 -14.49 16.94
C PHE A 45 12.39 -14.28 16.41
N LEU A 46 11.68 -15.36 16.06
CA LEU A 46 10.32 -15.31 15.57
C LEU A 46 9.33 -14.89 16.68
N GLU A 47 9.49 -15.40 17.91
CA GLU A 47 8.68 -14.95 19.05
C GLU A 47 8.83 -13.44 19.27
N ASN A 48 10.05 -12.92 19.24
CA ASN A 48 10.30 -11.49 19.32
C ASN A 48 9.65 -10.70 18.17
N LEU A 49 9.73 -11.20 16.94
CA LEU A 49 9.02 -10.61 15.79
C LEU A 49 7.51 -10.61 15.99
N PHE A 50 6.93 -11.66 16.58
CA PHE A 50 5.49 -11.72 16.89
C PHE A 50 5.07 -10.70 17.92
N ILE A 51 5.86 -10.52 18.98
CA ILE A 51 5.62 -9.50 20.01
C ILE A 51 5.60 -8.10 19.37
N TYR A 52 6.54 -7.84 18.46
CA TYR A 52 6.65 -6.55 17.77
C TYR A 52 5.88 -6.44 16.45
N ARG A 53 5.06 -7.44 16.09
CA ARG A 53 4.30 -7.47 14.83
C ARG A 53 3.56 -6.16 14.55
N LYS A 54 2.84 -5.63 15.54
CA LYS A 54 2.09 -4.37 15.40
C LYS A 54 3.01 -3.18 15.12
N CYS A 55 4.16 -3.11 15.80
CA CYS A 55 5.18 -2.08 15.56
C CYS A 55 5.78 -2.20 14.16
N PHE A 56 6.06 -3.42 13.72
CA PHE A 56 6.63 -3.68 12.40
C PHE A 56 5.65 -3.30 11.28
N LEU A 57 4.38 -3.68 11.39
CA LEU A 57 3.33 -3.25 10.46
C LEU A 57 3.19 -1.73 10.44
N PHE A 58 3.26 -1.07 11.59
CA PHE A 58 3.21 0.38 11.67
C PHE A 58 4.39 1.03 10.94
N VAL A 59 5.61 0.53 11.14
CA VAL A 59 6.80 1.03 10.43
C VAL A 59 6.67 0.86 8.92
N ILE A 60 6.24 -0.32 8.45
CA ILE A 60 6.05 -0.57 7.01
C ILE A 60 4.97 0.35 6.43
N THR A 61 3.87 0.59 7.14
CA THR A 61 2.85 1.54 6.67
C THR A 61 3.40 2.95 6.56
N LEU A 62 4.23 3.41 7.50
CA LEU A 62 4.90 4.72 7.42
C LEU A 62 5.85 4.80 6.23
N VAL A 63 6.65 3.76 5.98
CA VAL A 63 7.54 3.68 4.81
C VAL A 63 6.73 3.76 3.52
N THR A 64 5.64 3.01 3.42
CA THR A 64 4.75 3.02 2.25
C THR A 64 4.15 4.41 2.02
N ILE A 65 3.71 5.09 3.08
CA ILE A 65 3.20 6.46 3.04
C ILE A 65 4.26 7.43 2.52
N THR A 66 5.49 7.32 3.01
CA THR A 66 6.61 8.17 2.61
C THR A 66 6.95 7.99 1.13
N PHE A 67 7.00 6.75 0.65
CA PHE A 67 7.21 6.45 -0.78
C PHE A 67 6.10 7.00 -1.67
N HIS A 68 4.85 6.87 -1.24
CA HIS A 68 3.71 7.42 -1.97
C HIS A 68 3.81 8.95 -2.06
N TYR A 69 4.18 9.61 -0.97
CA TYR A 69 4.40 11.06 -0.93
C TYR A 69 5.50 11.48 -1.91
N GLN A 70 6.63 10.80 -1.92
CA GLN A 70 7.74 11.07 -2.83
C GLN A 70 7.36 10.85 -4.30
N MET A 71 6.60 9.80 -4.59
CA MET A 71 6.11 9.52 -5.95
C MET A 71 5.21 10.64 -6.46
N LEU A 72 4.34 11.18 -5.59
CA LEU A 72 3.49 12.31 -5.94
C LEU A 72 4.31 13.58 -6.21
N GLY A 73 5.34 13.84 -5.40
CA GLY A 73 6.27 14.95 -5.57
C GLY A 73 7.01 14.91 -6.91
N ARG A 74 7.45 13.73 -7.34
CA ARG A 74 8.12 13.53 -8.66
C ARG A 74 7.20 13.87 -9.86
N LYS A 75 5.87 13.86 -9.66
CA LYS A 75 4.88 14.16 -10.72
C LYS A 75 4.45 15.61 -10.78
N LYS A 76 5.03 16.47 -9.98
CA LYS A 76 4.69 17.90 -9.92
C LYS A 76 4.70 18.57 -11.30
N ASP A 77 5.77 18.36 -12.04
CA ASP A 77 5.95 18.99 -13.37
C ASP A 77 4.94 18.44 -14.39
N GLU A 78 4.63 17.15 -14.34
CA GLU A 78 3.60 16.54 -15.20
C GLU A 78 2.21 17.08 -14.89
N ILE A 79 1.90 17.31 -13.61
CA ILE A 79 0.64 17.91 -13.16
C ILE A 79 0.55 19.35 -13.66
N HIS A 80 1.63 20.13 -13.54
CA HIS A 80 1.69 21.49 -14.06
C HIS A 80 1.49 21.54 -15.58
N CYS A 81 2.16 20.68 -16.33
CA CYS A 81 1.98 20.60 -17.78
C CYS A 81 0.52 20.27 -18.16
N LYS A 82 -0.14 19.39 -17.44
CA LYS A 82 -1.55 19.03 -17.69
C LYS A 82 -2.52 20.19 -17.42
N ILE A 83 -2.24 20.98 -16.39
CA ILE A 83 -3.03 22.19 -16.09
C ILE A 83 -2.86 23.21 -17.21
N LEU A 84 -1.65 23.41 -17.73
CA LEU A 84 -1.37 24.33 -18.85
C LEU A 84 -2.07 23.92 -20.15
N VAL A 85 -2.26 22.62 -20.38
CA VAL A 85 -3.00 22.08 -21.53
C VAL A 85 -4.52 22.14 -21.33
N GLY A 86 -5.01 22.69 -20.21
CA GLY A 86 -6.44 22.90 -19.96
C GLY A 86 -7.13 21.80 -19.18
N ASP A 87 -6.39 20.88 -18.56
CA ASP A 87 -7.00 19.91 -17.66
C ASP A 87 -7.30 20.58 -16.30
N THR A 88 -8.49 20.34 -15.76
CA THR A 88 -8.86 20.91 -14.46
C THR A 88 -8.19 20.17 -13.31
N ARG A 89 -7.75 20.91 -12.28
CA ARG A 89 -7.16 20.31 -11.05
C ARG A 89 -8.07 19.24 -10.45
N LYS A 90 -9.39 19.47 -10.47
CA LYS A 90 -10.37 18.49 -9.95
C LYS A 90 -10.32 17.15 -10.69
N ASN A 91 -10.24 17.19 -12.02
CA ASN A 91 -10.16 15.97 -12.82
C ASN A 91 -8.84 15.20 -12.60
N ILE A 92 -7.74 15.93 -12.40
CA ILE A 92 -6.44 15.31 -12.11
C ILE A 92 -6.49 14.60 -10.75
N ILE A 93 -7.02 15.28 -9.72
CA ILE A 93 -7.19 14.71 -8.38
C ILE A 93 -8.07 13.47 -8.42
N LEU A 94 -9.26 13.58 -9.05
CA LEU A 94 -10.21 12.47 -9.11
C LEU A 94 -9.60 11.24 -9.80
N ARG A 95 -8.91 11.42 -10.90
CA ARG A 95 -8.22 10.32 -11.60
C ARG A 95 -7.13 9.68 -10.74
N ASN A 96 -6.40 10.50 -9.97
CA ASN A 96 -5.38 10.00 -9.06
C ASN A 96 -6.00 9.12 -7.95
N ILE A 97 -7.08 9.60 -7.31
CA ILE A 97 -7.79 8.85 -6.27
C ILE A 97 -8.30 7.51 -6.83
N VAL A 98 -9.03 7.57 -7.95
CA VAL A 98 -9.64 6.38 -8.55
C VAL A 98 -8.59 5.33 -8.91
N HIS A 99 -7.47 5.74 -9.53
CA HIS A 99 -6.40 4.82 -9.89
C HIS A 99 -5.75 4.16 -8.68
N ASN A 100 -5.38 4.95 -7.67
CA ASN A 100 -4.76 4.42 -6.47
C ASN A 100 -5.72 3.50 -5.70
N PHE A 101 -7.00 3.86 -5.65
CA PHE A 101 -8.01 3.06 -4.97
C PHE A 101 -8.28 1.73 -5.69
N ILE A 102 -8.30 1.72 -7.02
CA ILE A 102 -8.43 0.49 -7.81
C ILE A 102 -7.26 -0.44 -7.54
N ILE A 103 -6.01 0.07 -7.58
CA ILE A 103 -4.81 -0.73 -7.32
C ILE A 103 -4.85 -1.31 -5.90
N LEU A 104 -5.13 -0.47 -4.90
CA LEU A 104 -5.23 -0.90 -3.51
C LEU A 104 -6.31 -1.97 -3.32
N SER A 105 -7.51 -1.74 -3.86
CA SER A 105 -8.63 -2.70 -3.75
C SER A 105 -8.31 -4.03 -4.41
N THR A 106 -7.67 -4.02 -5.58
CA THR A 106 -7.30 -5.26 -6.28
C THR A 106 -6.31 -6.07 -5.45
N ILE A 107 -5.28 -5.44 -4.91
CA ILE A 107 -4.28 -6.12 -4.08
C ILE A 107 -4.92 -6.65 -2.80
N THR A 108 -5.73 -5.86 -2.12
CA THR A 108 -6.42 -6.25 -0.89
C THR A 108 -7.32 -7.46 -1.12
N VAL A 109 -8.10 -7.48 -2.20
CA VAL A 109 -8.98 -8.63 -2.53
C VAL A 109 -8.17 -9.90 -2.75
N VAL A 110 -7.02 -9.82 -3.42
CA VAL A 110 -6.14 -10.96 -3.64
C VAL A 110 -5.62 -11.52 -2.32
N PHE A 111 -5.12 -10.65 -1.42
CA PHE A 111 -4.60 -11.10 -0.12
C PHE A 111 -5.68 -11.60 0.82
N ILE A 112 -6.84 -10.96 0.87
CA ILE A 112 -8.00 -11.48 1.63
C ILE A 112 -8.42 -12.87 1.12
N ALA A 113 -8.43 -13.09 -0.19
CA ALA A 113 -8.74 -14.41 -0.74
C ALA A 113 -7.69 -15.46 -0.35
N LEU A 114 -6.41 -15.09 -0.30
CA LEU A 114 -5.34 -15.96 0.20
C LEU A 114 -5.51 -16.26 1.69
N ASP A 115 -5.73 -15.24 2.52
CA ASP A 115 -5.90 -15.40 3.97
C ASP A 115 -7.11 -16.31 4.29
N ILE A 116 -8.23 -16.13 3.60
CA ILE A 116 -9.40 -17.01 3.74
C ILE A 116 -9.06 -18.45 3.32
N SER A 117 -8.33 -18.64 2.22
CA SER A 117 -7.94 -19.97 1.73
C SER A 117 -7.04 -20.71 2.72
N PHE A 118 -6.23 -19.99 3.48
CA PHE A 118 -5.37 -20.55 4.53
C PHE A 118 -6.02 -20.52 5.92
N GLY A 119 -7.23 -19.98 6.05
CA GLY A 119 -7.98 -19.87 7.32
C GLY A 119 -7.33 -18.90 8.30
N PHE A 120 -6.76 -17.79 7.81
CA PHE A 120 -6.19 -16.72 8.62
C PHE A 120 -7.21 -15.63 8.94
N GLU A 121 -6.88 -14.79 9.93
CA GLU A 121 -7.70 -13.65 10.30
C GLU A 121 -7.53 -12.48 9.33
N VAL A 122 -8.63 -12.03 8.75
CA VAL A 122 -8.65 -10.94 7.76
C VAL A 122 -8.57 -9.53 8.39
N ILE A 123 -8.66 -9.44 9.73
CA ILE A 123 -8.74 -8.16 10.44
C ILE A 123 -7.53 -7.26 10.16
N SER A 124 -6.32 -7.83 10.07
CA SER A 124 -5.09 -7.08 9.77
C SER A 124 -5.08 -6.49 8.37
N ASP A 125 -5.64 -7.21 7.39
CA ASP A 125 -5.71 -6.73 6.00
C ASP A 125 -6.70 -5.58 5.88
N VAL A 126 -7.84 -5.68 6.57
CA VAL A 126 -8.83 -4.59 6.64
C VAL A 126 -8.21 -3.35 7.29
N TYR A 127 -7.40 -3.53 8.33
CA TYR A 127 -6.68 -2.42 8.97
C TYR A 127 -5.71 -1.73 7.98
N CYS A 128 -4.88 -2.49 7.28
CA CYS A 128 -3.96 -1.95 6.26
C CYS A 128 -4.74 -1.22 5.15
N PHE A 129 -5.82 -1.81 4.66
CA PHE A 129 -6.68 -1.20 3.66
C PHE A 129 -7.24 0.15 4.11
N CYS A 130 -7.78 0.23 5.34
CA CYS A 130 -8.33 1.46 5.89
C CYS A 130 -7.27 2.57 6.00
N ILE A 131 -6.06 2.24 6.50
CA ILE A 131 -4.96 3.21 6.61
C ILE A 131 -4.58 3.75 5.23
N PHE A 132 -4.38 2.89 4.25
CA PHE A 132 -3.98 3.32 2.91
C PHE A 132 -5.11 4.07 2.20
N ALA A 133 -6.38 3.69 2.39
CA ALA A 133 -7.51 4.44 1.87
C ALA A 133 -7.56 5.86 2.43
N ILE A 134 -7.43 6.03 3.75
CA ILE A 134 -7.36 7.35 4.39
C ILE A 134 -6.20 8.15 3.79
N TYR A 135 -5.04 7.52 3.60
CA TYR A 135 -3.87 8.20 3.06
C TYR A 135 -4.07 8.63 1.60
N ILE A 136 -4.73 7.85 0.76
CA ILE A 136 -5.09 8.25 -0.61
C ILE A 136 -5.90 9.55 -0.59
N PHE A 137 -6.85 9.68 0.36
CA PHE A 137 -7.61 10.92 0.52
C PHE A 137 -6.74 12.08 1.01
N VAL A 138 -5.85 11.86 1.98
CA VAL A 138 -4.92 12.90 2.45
C VAL A 138 -3.96 13.34 1.34
N GLY A 139 -3.49 12.43 0.50
CA GLY A 139 -2.68 12.71 -0.68
C GLY A 139 -3.33 13.68 -1.67
N THR A 140 -4.67 13.77 -1.68
CA THR A 140 -5.38 14.76 -2.52
C THR A 140 -5.09 16.19 -2.11
N ILE A 141 -4.88 16.43 -0.81
CA ILE A 141 -4.54 17.75 -0.27
C ILE A 141 -3.17 18.17 -0.79
N GLN A 142 -2.25 17.23 -0.91
CA GLN A 142 -0.92 17.47 -1.49
C GLN A 142 -1.02 17.88 -2.95
N VAL A 143 -1.80 17.15 -3.76
CA VAL A 143 -2.02 17.51 -5.19
C VAL A 143 -2.68 18.89 -5.33
N LYS A 144 -3.51 19.28 -4.37
CA LYS A 144 -4.14 20.60 -4.37
C LYS A 144 -3.14 21.74 -4.10
N ARG A 145 -2.08 21.46 -3.35
CA ARG A 145 -1.01 22.43 -3.02
C ARG A 145 0.09 22.53 -4.09
N LEU A 146 0.19 21.55 -4.95
CA LEU A 146 1.10 21.53 -6.11
C LEU A 146 0.51 22.35 -7.26
#